data_8dd15fac86eaa5d55cc3a7d9646012e5
#
_entry.id   8dd15fac86eaa5d55cc3a7d9646012e5
#
_cell.length_a   1.000
_cell.length_b   1.000
_cell.length_c   1.000
_cell.angle_alpha   90.00
_cell.angle_beta   90.00
_cell.angle_gamma   90.00
#
_symmetry.space_group_name_H-M   'P 1'
#
loop_
_entity.id
_entity.type
_entity.pdbx_description
1 polymer ?
#
loop_
_entity_poly.entity_id
_entity_poly.type
_entity_poly.pdbx_seq_one_letter_code
_entity_poly.pdbx_strand_id
1 'polypeptide(L)'
;MIKIGFKACRMKTFKMKLENLPDVVYSISEKKIPYKICSLQGDILTVQRESTENFVELDINELYEYFTEETTYNTQTTRKHITGYAYSPAAAIINALVKSE
;
A
#
# COMPACT_ATOMS: atom_id res chain seq x y z
N MET A 1 -20.92 -8.26 13.87
CA MET A 1 -20.53 -7.92 13.47
C MET A 1 -20.20 -7.00 13.12
N ILE A 2 -20.12 -6.67 12.98
CA ILE A 2 -19.93 -5.98 12.59
C ILE A 2 -19.04 -5.30 12.46
N LYS A 3 -18.29 -5.20 12.59
CA LYS A 3 -17.37 -4.55 12.48
C LYS A 3 -16.94 -4.57 11.26
N ILE A 4 -17.48 -5.05 10.55
CA ILE A 4 -17.14 -5.16 9.42
C ILE A 4 -16.91 -3.94 8.89
N GLY A 5 -17.18 -3.21 9.18
CA GLY A 5 -16.94 -2.24 8.83
C GLY A 5 -16.30 -1.43 8.14
N PHE A 6 -15.64 -0.56 8.67
CA PHE A 6 -15.13 0.40 7.82
C PHE A 6 -13.90 0.00 7.10
N LYS A 7 -13.29 -1.06 7.49
CA LYS A 7 -12.16 -1.56 6.74
C LYS A 7 -12.52 -2.74 5.87
N ALA A 8 -13.72 -3.25 6.04
CA ALA A 8 -14.13 -4.39 5.25
C ALA A 8 -14.63 -3.87 3.91
N CYS A 9 -13.79 -3.91 2.92
CA CYS A 9 -14.19 -3.52 1.58
C CYS A 9 -13.85 -4.65 0.63
N ARG A 10 -14.56 -4.68 -0.49
CA ARG A 10 -14.27 -5.68 -1.50
C ARG A 10 -13.00 -5.32 -2.24
N MET A 11 -12.37 -6.32 -2.84
CA MET A 11 -11.16 -6.10 -3.63
C MET A 11 -11.37 -5.04 -4.70
N LYS A 12 -12.53 -5.04 -5.34
CA LYS A 12 -12.84 -4.05 -6.37
C LYS A 12 -12.77 -2.63 -5.80
N THR A 13 -13.36 -2.42 -4.63
CA THR A 13 -13.34 -1.12 -3.97
C THR A 13 -11.91 -0.75 -3.57
N PHE A 14 -11.16 -1.73 -3.11
CA PHE A 14 -9.77 -1.51 -2.72
C PHE A 14 -8.95 -1.04 -3.92
N LYS A 15 -9.11 -1.69 -5.07
CA LYS A 15 -8.41 -1.28 -6.29
C LYS A 15 -8.78 0.13 -6.71
N MET A 16 -10.06 0.49 -6.57
CA MET A 16 -10.49 1.84 -6.87
C MET A 16 -9.84 2.86 -5.96
N LYS A 17 -9.69 2.53 -4.69
CA LYS A 17 -8.99 3.42 -3.76
C LYS A 17 -7.53 3.59 -4.16
N LEU A 18 -6.89 2.51 -4.60
CA LEU A 18 -5.51 2.60 -5.07
C LEU A 18 -5.40 3.52 -6.28
N GLU A 19 -6.35 3.45 -7.19
CA GLU A 19 -6.35 4.29 -8.39
C GLU A 19 -6.51 5.76 -8.07
N ASN A 20 -7.11 6.06 -6.92
CA ASN A 20 -7.36 7.45 -6.53
C ASN A 20 -6.28 8.03 -5.64
N LEU A 21 -5.20 7.28 -5.40
CA LEU A 21 -4.08 7.81 -4.63
C LEU A 21 -3.36 8.89 -5.44
N PRO A 22 -2.67 9.81 -4.76
CA PRO A 22 -1.84 10.79 -5.46
C PRO A 22 -0.72 10.08 -6.21
N ASP A 23 -0.15 10.74 -7.20
CA ASP A 23 0.90 10.14 -8.02
C ASP A 23 2.13 9.73 -7.22
N VAL A 24 2.38 10.39 -6.11
CA VAL A 24 3.53 10.11 -5.26
C VAL A 24 3.06 9.93 -3.82
N VAL A 25 3.53 8.85 -3.19
CA VAL A 25 3.29 8.64 -1.76
C VAL A 25 4.65 8.60 -1.07
N TYR A 26 4.66 8.89 0.22
CA TYR A 26 5.91 9.00 0.97
C TYR A 26 5.99 7.93 2.04
N SER A 27 7.21 7.45 2.30
CA SER A 27 7.41 6.46 3.34
C SER A 27 7.02 7.04 4.70
N ILE A 28 6.73 6.15 5.65
CA ILE A 28 6.35 6.57 7.00
C ILE A 28 7.55 6.89 7.86
N SER A 29 8.76 6.66 7.35
CA SER A 29 9.97 6.97 8.09
C SER A 29 10.21 8.47 8.09
N GLU A 30 11.15 8.91 8.92
CA GLU A 30 11.48 10.33 9.00
C GLU A 30 12.02 10.86 7.68
N LYS A 31 12.63 9.98 6.88
CA LYS A 31 13.23 10.39 5.62
C LYS A 31 12.19 10.72 4.55
N LYS A 32 10.96 10.25 4.72
CA LYS A 32 9.89 10.52 3.76
C LYS A 32 10.32 10.21 2.33
N ILE A 33 10.73 8.98 2.11
CA ILE A 33 11.19 8.56 0.79
C ILE A 33 10.01 8.57 -0.18
N PRO A 34 10.14 9.25 -1.33
CA PRO A 34 9.03 9.31 -2.29
C PRO A 34 8.97 8.07 -3.17
N TYR A 35 7.75 7.57 -3.35
CA TYR A 35 7.47 6.46 -4.25
C TYR A 35 6.43 6.92 -5.26
N LYS A 36 6.78 6.85 -6.53
CA LYS A 36 5.87 7.24 -7.59
C LYS A 36 5.02 6.03 -7.99
N ILE A 37 3.71 6.22 -8.06
CA ILE A 37 2.81 5.16 -8.48
C ILE A 37 2.79 5.14 -10.00
N CYS A 38 3.26 4.05 -10.59
CA CYS A 38 3.45 3.97 -12.03
C CYS A 38 2.30 3.29 -12.75
N SER A 39 1.82 2.16 -12.25
CA SER A 39 0.76 1.45 -12.92
C SER A 39 0.06 0.49 -11.98
N LEU A 40 -1.17 0.17 -12.32
CA LEU A 40 -1.97 -0.82 -11.61
C LEU A 40 -2.57 -1.71 -12.68
N GLN A 41 -2.01 -2.90 -12.86
CA GLN A 41 -2.45 -3.82 -13.88
C GLN A 41 -2.70 -5.19 -13.28
N GLY A 42 -3.93 -5.70 -13.45
CA GLY A 42 -4.29 -6.97 -12.86
C GLY A 42 -4.12 -6.93 -11.36
N ASP A 43 -3.27 -7.80 -10.83
CA ASP A 43 -3.03 -7.88 -9.39
C ASP A 43 -1.68 -7.28 -8.99
N ILE A 44 -1.06 -6.49 -9.86
CA ILE A 44 0.25 -5.92 -9.60
C ILE A 44 0.18 -4.40 -9.61
N LEU A 45 0.67 -3.81 -8.53
CA LEU A 45 0.85 -2.36 -8.42
C LEU A 45 2.35 -2.09 -8.53
N THR A 46 2.74 -1.34 -9.55
CA THR A 46 4.14 -1.00 -9.76
C THR A 46 4.41 0.41 -9.28
N VAL A 47 5.42 0.55 -8.43
CA VAL A 47 5.86 1.86 -7.95
C VAL A 47 7.34 2.02 -8.23
N GLN A 48 7.79 3.26 -8.27
CA GLN A 48 9.20 3.57 -8.49
C GLN A 48 9.72 4.41 -7.33
N ARG A 49 10.82 3.96 -6.73
CA ARG A 49 11.48 4.74 -5.71
C ARG A 49 12.28 5.83 -6.42
N GLU A 50 11.86 7.07 -6.27
CA GLU A 50 12.43 8.15 -7.07
C GLU A 50 13.92 8.35 -6.85
N SER A 51 14.39 8.18 -5.63
CA SER A 51 15.80 8.43 -5.33
C SER A 51 16.75 7.45 -6.02
N THR A 52 16.29 6.22 -6.29
CA THR A 52 17.12 5.20 -6.92
C THR A 52 16.62 4.82 -8.30
N GLU A 53 15.42 5.28 -8.66
CA GLU A 53 14.76 4.95 -9.91
C GLU A 53 14.48 3.45 -10.06
N ASN A 54 14.56 2.69 -8.98
CA ASN A 54 14.23 1.27 -9.00
C ASN A 54 12.73 1.05 -8.94
N PHE A 55 12.25 0.08 -9.72
CA PHE A 55 10.84 -0.28 -9.69
C PHE A 55 10.60 -1.39 -8.69
N VAL A 56 9.46 -1.32 -8.02
CA VAL A 56 9.04 -2.35 -7.07
C VAL A 56 7.63 -2.78 -7.45
N GLU A 57 7.40 -4.07 -7.54
CA GLU A 57 6.08 -4.61 -7.82
C GLU A 57 5.46 -5.11 -6.54
N LEU A 58 4.23 -4.69 -6.28
CA LEU A 58 3.50 -5.07 -5.08
C LEU A 58 2.31 -5.92 -5.48
N ASP A 59 2.13 -7.05 -4.76
CA ASP A 59 0.99 -7.92 -4.99
C ASP A 59 -0.23 -7.29 -4.31
N ILE A 60 -1.26 -6.99 -5.09
CA ILE A 60 -2.45 -6.33 -4.56
C ILE A 60 -3.18 -7.22 -3.56
N ASN A 61 -3.11 -8.53 -3.73
CA ASN A 61 -3.75 -9.44 -2.78
C ASN A 61 -3.07 -9.35 -1.41
N GLU A 62 -1.75 -9.23 -1.37
CA GLU A 62 -1.03 -9.05 -0.11
C GLU A 62 -1.38 -7.69 0.51
N LEU A 63 -1.44 -6.65 -0.30
CA LEU A 63 -1.80 -5.32 0.19
C LEU A 63 -3.22 -5.31 0.76
N TYR A 64 -4.14 -5.97 0.08
CA TYR A 64 -5.53 -6.03 0.51
C TYR A 64 -5.65 -6.76 1.86
N GLU A 65 -4.98 -7.89 1.99
CA GLU A 65 -4.99 -8.64 3.23
C GLU A 65 -4.38 -7.82 4.36
N TYR A 66 -3.29 -7.16 4.09
CA TYR A 66 -2.63 -6.30 5.06
C TYR A 66 -3.58 -5.17 5.50
N PHE A 67 -4.21 -4.51 4.53
CA PHE A 67 -5.12 -3.41 4.81
C PHE A 67 -6.30 -3.85 5.68
N THR A 68 -6.85 -5.03 5.41
CA THR A 68 -8.05 -5.47 6.11
C THR A 68 -7.75 -6.12 7.46
N GLU A 69 -6.57 -6.70 7.65
CA GLU A 69 -6.27 -7.45 8.86
C GLU A 69 -5.54 -6.66 9.93
N GLU A 70 -4.90 -5.57 9.59
CA GLU A 70 -4.14 -4.80 10.57
C GLU A 70 -4.82 -3.48 10.87
N THR A 71 -4.58 -2.96 12.07
CA THR A 71 -5.07 -1.65 12.45
C THR A 71 -3.95 -0.63 12.57
N THR A 72 -2.73 -1.10 12.68
CA THR A 72 -1.54 -0.25 12.72
C THR A 72 -0.62 -0.68 11.59
N TYR A 73 -0.17 0.28 10.80
CA TYR A 73 0.60 -0.01 9.60
C TYR A 73 2.02 0.53 9.75
N ASN A 74 2.90 -0.30 10.29
CA ASN A 74 4.31 0.03 10.47
C ASN A 74 5.15 -1.08 9.87
N THR A 75 6.47 -0.99 10.03
CA THR A 75 7.38 -1.97 9.43
C THR A 75 7.11 -3.38 9.93
N GLN A 76 6.79 -3.52 11.21
CA GLN A 76 6.57 -4.84 11.78
C GLN A 76 5.32 -5.50 11.23
N THR A 77 4.21 -4.76 11.15
CA THR A 77 2.97 -5.33 10.60
C THR A 77 3.13 -5.59 9.11
N THR A 78 3.87 -4.73 8.41
CA THR A 78 4.09 -4.91 6.98
C THR A 78 4.81 -6.23 6.70
N ARG A 79 5.79 -6.58 7.52
CA ARG A 79 6.55 -7.81 7.32
C ARG A 79 5.71 -9.06 7.45
N LYS A 80 4.59 -8.99 8.16
CA LYS A 80 3.71 -10.14 8.31
C LYS A 80 2.97 -10.48 7.03
N HIS A 81 2.76 -9.49 6.18
CA HIS A 81 1.88 -9.67 5.02
C HIS A 81 2.57 -9.51 3.68
N ILE A 82 3.67 -8.77 3.64
CA ILE A 82 4.33 -8.42 2.38
C ILE A 82 5.62 -9.22 2.23
N THR A 83 5.77 -9.90 1.09
CA THR A 83 6.96 -10.70 0.84
C THR A 83 8.05 -9.86 0.19
N GLY A 84 9.28 -10.36 0.25
CA GLY A 84 10.42 -9.71 -0.38
C GLY A 84 10.87 -8.50 0.40
N TYR A 85 11.35 -7.51 -0.31
CA TYR A 85 11.87 -6.31 0.31
C TYR A 85 10.99 -5.08 0.06
N ALA A 86 9.72 -5.30 -0.22
CA ALA A 86 8.80 -4.23 -0.58
C ALA A 86 8.07 -3.64 0.64
N TYR A 87 8.68 -3.70 1.81
CA TYR A 87 8.03 -3.27 3.04
C TYR A 87 7.77 -1.77 3.06
N SER A 88 8.76 -0.98 2.72
CA SER A 88 8.65 0.48 2.81
C SER A 88 7.59 1.03 1.85
N PRO A 89 7.61 0.66 0.55
CA PRO A 89 6.56 1.15 -0.34
C PRO A 89 5.19 0.61 0.02
N ALA A 90 5.09 -0.64 0.49
CA ALA A 90 3.79 -1.19 0.89
C ALA A 90 3.20 -0.41 2.05
N ALA A 91 4.02 -0.11 3.06
CA ALA A 91 3.56 0.67 4.20
C ALA A 91 3.16 2.08 3.76
N ALA A 92 3.91 2.68 2.84
CA ALA A 92 3.59 4.01 2.33
C ALA A 92 2.24 4.01 1.64
N ILE A 93 1.98 3.02 0.80
CA ILE A 93 0.72 2.90 0.07
C ILE A 93 -0.46 2.75 1.05
N ILE A 94 -0.34 1.83 2.00
CA ILE A 94 -1.44 1.56 2.92
C ILE A 94 -1.70 2.77 3.82
N ASN A 95 -0.66 3.43 4.29
CA ASN A 95 -0.86 4.63 5.11
C ASN A 95 -1.52 5.74 4.33
N ALA A 96 -1.18 5.88 3.04
CA ALA A 96 -1.82 6.87 2.19
C ALA A 96 -3.31 6.56 2.02
N LEU A 97 -3.66 5.29 1.86
CA LEU A 97 -5.05 4.89 1.76
C LEU A 97 -5.82 5.24 3.03
N VAL A 98 -5.25 4.94 4.19
CA VAL A 98 -5.90 5.20 5.47
C VAL A 98 -6.13 6.69 5.66
N LYS A 99 -5.14 7.52 5.29
CA LYS A 99 -5.27 8.96 5.45
C LYS A 99 -6.31 9.57 4.52
N SER A 100 -6.58 8.93 3.39
CA SER A 100 -7.52 9.47 2.42
C SER A 100 -8.97 9.08 2.72
N GLU A 101 -9.19 8.27 3.73
CA GLU A 101 -10.55 7.89 4.12
C GLU A 101 -11.25 8.90 5.04
#